data_107f122a6caa0250e2badbeee62ffb5a
#
_entry.id   107f122a6caa0250e2badbeee62ffb5a
#
_cell.length_a   1.000
_cell.length_b   1.000
_cell.length_c   1.000
_cell.angle_alpha   90.00
_cell.angle_beta   90.00
_cell.angle_gamma   90.00
#
_symmetry.space_group_name_H-M   'P 1'
#
loop_
_entity.id
_entity.type
_entity.pdbx_description
1 polymer ?
#
loop_
_entity_poly.entity_id
_entity_poly.type
_entity_poly.pdbx_seq_one_letter_code
_entity_poly.pdbx_strand_id
1 'polypeptide(L)'
;IESSFWGPLLDHGVQFNFDCWHHYLATGDREALVEPYPRLCRFADYLWSLRREDGLLPVEDIGIPTVWMDFTAFDSKHPEHKRGAFTLYVAAMYRHAFAPLARLMGEVERATEACRRSDQLLAAARKQYWSPQHGAFVDNLPWLGAETGIRLSDRTLANAILFDQCPADETTAAVRALTECPPHL
;
A
#
# COMPACT_ATOMS: atom_id res chain seq x y z
N ILE A 1 11.76 -19.27 7.57
CA ILE A 1 10.50 -19.04 6.88
C ILE A 1 10.34 -20.19 5.94
N GLU A 2 9.43 -21.12 6.26
CA GLU A 2 9.05 -22.14 5.31
C GLU A 2 8.49 -21.43 4.09
N SER A 3 9.09 -21.66 2.93
CA SER A 3 8.57 -21.12 1.67
C SER A 3 7.18 -21.73 1.45
N SER A 4 6.15 -20.93 1.63
CA SER A 4 4.83 -21.34 1.16
C SER A 4 4.92 -21.58 -0.35
N PHE A 5 4.13 -22.49 -0.88
CA PHE A 5 4.03 -22.74 -2.32
C PHE A 5 3.81 -21.46 -3.15
N TRP A 6 3.26 -20.43 -2.52
CA TRP A 6 2.94 -19.12 -3.08
C TRP A 6 4.06 -18.08 -2.95
N GLY A 7 5.17 -18.39 -2.26
CA GLY A 7 6.25 -17.45 -1.99
C GLY A 7 5.94 -16.39 -0.92
N PRO A 8 6.80 -15.39 -0.77
CA PRO A 8 6.60 -14.32 0.20
C PRO A 8 5.52 -13.37 -0.30
N LEU A 9 4.36 -13.37 0.34
CA LEU A 9 3.29 -12.41 0.06
C LEU A 9 3.58 -11.11 0.83
N LEU A 10 4.05 -10.09 0.13
CA LEU A 10 4.47 -8.83 0.76
C LEU A 10 3.30 -8.05 1.34
N ASP A 11 2.15 -8.08 0.71
CA ASP A 11 0.92 -7.45 1.20
C ASP A 11 0.44 -8.06 2.52
N HIS A 12 0.64 -9.36 2.75
CA HIS A 12 0.38 -9.98 4.06
C HIS A 12 1.33 -9.47 5.13
N GLY A 13 2.59 -9.23 4.80
CA GLY A 13 3.53 -8.60 5.72
C GLY A 13 3.16 -7.14 6.06
N VAL A 14 2.63 -6.41 5.07
CA VAL A 14 2.05 -5.08 5.29
C VAL A 14 0.85 -5.16 6.21
N GLN A 15 -0.09 -6.08 5.94
CA GLN A 15 -1.27 -6.31 6.78
C GLN A 15 -0.87 -6.65 8.22
N PHE A 16 0.15 -7.48 8.43
CA PHE A 16 0.60 -7.84 9.78
C PHE A 16 1.07 -6.64 10.62
N ASN A 17 1.63 -5.59 10.00
CA ASN A 17 1.89 -4.33 10.71
C ASN A 17 0.61 -3.67 11.22
N PHE A 18 -0.45 -3.64 10.40
CA PHE A 18 -1.75 -3.13 10.82
C PHE A 18 -2.36 -4.00 11.92
N ASP A 19 -2.28 -5.32 11.81
CA ASP A 19 -2.80 -6.25 12.81
C ASP A 19 -2.14 -6.05 14.16
N CYS A 20 -0.81 -5.87 14.21
CA CYS A 20 -0.09 -5.55 15.43
C CYS A 20 -0.55 -4.22 16.04
N TRP A 21 -0.72 -3.18 15.23
CA TRP A 21 -1.20 -1.89 15.70
C TRP A 21 -2.65 -1.95 16.19
N HIS A 22 -3.53 -2.61 15.46
CA HIS A 22 -4.93 -2.79 15.84
C HIS A 22 -5.09 -3.66 17.08
N HIS A 23 -4.26 -4.70 17.24
CA HIS A 23 -4.22 -5.48 18.47
C HIS A 23 -3.94 -4.59 19.68
N TYR A 24 -2.92 -3.73 19.58
CA TYR A 24 -2.61 -2.79 20.66
C TYR A 24 -3.76 -1.82 20.92
N LEU A 25 -4.37 -1.25 19.88
CA LEU A 25 -5.51 -0.34 20.06
C LEU A 25 -6.69 -1.00 20.75
N ALA A 26 -6.92 -2.28 20.48
CA ALA A 26 -8.02 -3.03 21.06
C ALA A 26 -7.76 -3.52 22.49
N THR A 27 -6.51 -3.82 22.83
CA THR A 27 -6.17 -4.50 24.10
C THR A 27 -5.34 -3.66 25.06
N GLY A 28 -4.59 -2.68 24.55
CA GLY A 28 -3.56 -1.96 25.31
C GLY A 28 -2.31 -2.81 25.61
N ASP A 29 -2.25 -4.05 25.11
CA ASP A 29 -1.16 -4.98 25.41
C ASP A 29 0.10 -4.66 24.60
N ARG A 30 0.99 -3.90 25.23
CA ARG A 30 2.30 -3.57 24.67
C ARG A 30 3.27 -4.77 24.72
N GLU A 31 3.13 -5.64 25.69
CA GLU A 31 4.02 -6.79 25.90
C GLU A 31 3.95 -7.75 24.68
N ALA A 32 2.76 -7.98 24.15
CA ALA A 32 2.54 -8.78 22.96
C ALA A 32 3.28 -8.27 21.72
N LEU A 33 3.70 -6.99 21.70
CA LEU A 33 4.41 -6.39 20.58
C LEU A 33 5.93 -6.54 20.67
N VAL A 34 6.49 -6.88 21.83
CA VAL A 34 7.93 -6.94 22.07
C VAL A 34 8.59 -7.96 21.13
N GLU A 35 8.01 -9.14 21.00
CA GLU A 35 8.55 -10.21 20.14
C GLU A 35 8.46 -9.89 18.64
N PRO A 36 7.28 -9.50 18.07
CA PRO A 36 7.17 -9.24 16.63
C PRO A 36 7.87 -7.95 16.18
N TYR A 37 8.00 -6.93 17.02
CA TYR A 37 8.49 -5.61 16.63
C TYR A 37 9.84 -5.62 15.89
N PRO A 38 10.88 -6.33 16.31
CA PRO A 38 12.14 -6.42 15.56
C PRO A 38 11.98 -7.02 14.15
N ARG A 39 10.98 -7.88 13.95
CA ARG A 39 10.65 -8.43 12.62
C ARG A 39 9.94 -7.40 11.75
N LEU A 40 9.03 -6.62 12.34
CA LEU A 40 8.37 -5.50 11.66
C LEU A 40 9.39 -4.46 11.19
N CYS A 41 10.38 -4.13 12.02
CA CYS A 41 11.47 -3.22 11.66
C CYS A 41 12.24 -3.72 10.43
N ARG A 42 12.68 -4.99 10.45
CA ARG A 42 13.39 -5.58 9.30
C ARG A 42 12.54 -5.62 8.04
N PHE A 43 11.25 -5.92 8.18
CA PHE A 43 10.32 -5.94 7.06
C PHE A 43 10.11 -4.55 6.47
N ALA A 44 9.92 -3.53 7.31
CA ALA A 44 9.81 -2.14 6.88
C ALA A 44 11.08 -1.68 6.13
N ASP A 45 12.28 -1.99 6.66
CA ASP A 45 13.53 -1.65 5.99
C ASP A 45 13.72 -2.42 4.68
N TYR A 46 13.30 -3.69 4.62
CA TYR A 46 13.30 -4.49 3.40
C TYR A 46 12.38 -3.89 2.34
N LEU A 47 11.13 -3.55 2.65
CA LEU A 47 10.22 -2.89 1.71
C LEU A 47 10.83 -1.60 1.15
N TRP A 48 11.48 -0.82 2.02
CA TRP A 48 12.15 0.41 1.58
C TRP A 48 13.29 0.14 0.61
N SER A 49 14.05 -0.93 0.81
CA SER A 49 15.16 -1.33 -0.07
C SER A 49 14.71 -1.80 -1.46
N LEU A 50 13.45 -2.24 -1.59
CA LEU A 50 12.88 -2.67 -2.88
C LEU A 50 12.46 -1.51 -3.78
N ARG A 51 12.47 -0.27 -3.27
CA ARG A 51 12.00 0.90 -4.02
C ARG A 51 12.76 1.07 -5.33
N ARG A 52 12.02 1.23 -6.41
CA ARG A 52 12.51 1.46 -7.77
C ARG A 52 12.99 2.91 -7.94
N GLU A 53 13.65 3.19 -9.05
CA GLU A 53 14.11 4.55 -9.42
C GLU A 53 12.95 5.54 -9.58
N ASP A 54 11.77 5.07 -10.02
CA ASP A 54 10.56 5.87 -10.15
C ASP A 54 9.88 6.16 -8.79
N GLY A 55 10.43 5.62 -7.71
CA GLY A 55 9.93 5.78 -6.34
C GLY A 55 8.83 4.80 -5.95
N LEU A 56 8.35 3.96 -6.86
CA LEU A 56 7.33 2.95 -6.63
C LEU A 56 7.93 1.63 -6.11
N LEU A 57 7.08 0.75 -5.62
CA LEU A 57 7.46 -0.59 -5.19
C LEU A 57 7.22 -1.61 -6.30
N PRO A 58 8.10 -2.62 -6.45
CA PRO A 58 7.90 -3.70 -7.41
C PRO A 58 6.78 -4.63 -6.94
N VAL A 59 6.14 -5.28 -7.89
CA VAL A 59 5.14 -6.34 -7.66
C VAL A 59 5.45 -7.62 -8.45
N GLU A 60 6.41 -7.55 -9.38
CA GLU A 60 6.70 -8.58 -10.38
C GLU A 60 8.13 -9.15 -10.30
N ASP A 61 9.07 -8.44 -9.69
CA ASP A 61 10.51 -8.68 -9.91
C ASP A 61 11.17 -9.63 -8.89
N ILE A 62 10.39 -10.31 -8.07
CA ILE A 62 10.92 -11.20 -7.01
C ILE A 62 10.71 -12.68 -7.37
N GLY A 63 10.53 -12.97 -8.66
CA GLY A 63 10.48 -14.34 -9.21
C GLY A 63 9.16 -15.10 -9.00
N ILE A 64 8.23 -14.55 -8.24
CA ILE A 64 6.91 -15.12 -7.95
C ILE A 64 5.91 -14.00 -7.70
N PRO A 65 4.60 -14.25 -7.85
CA PRO A 65 3.57 -13.28 -7.45
C PRO A 65 3.76 -12.92 -5.98
N THR A 66 4.18 -11.69 -5.71
CA THR A 66 4.54 -11.24 -4.36
C THR A 66 3.46 -10.38 -3.71
N VAL A 67 2.42 -10.04 -4.47
CA VAL A 67 1.32 -9.18 -4.04
C VAL A 67 0.00 -9.75 -4.55
N TRP A 68 -0.91 -10.04 -3.61
CA TRP A 68 -2.27 -10.53 -3.90
C TRP A 68 -3.34 -9.44 -3.90
N MET A 69 -2.98 -8.28 -3.43
CA MET A 69 -3.86 -7.12 -3.43
C MET A 69 -4.46 -6.91 -4.82
N ASP A 70 -5.78 -6.65 -4.87
CA ASP A 70 -6.53 -6.43 -6.12
C ASP A 70 -6.40 -7.56 -7.16
N PHE A 71 -6.26 -8.81 -6.70
CA PHE A 71 -6.15 -9.93 -7.62
C PHE A 71 -7.39 -10.09 -8.50
N THR A 72 -7.17 -10.08 -9.81
CA THR A 72 -8.18 -10.38 -10.84
C THR A 72 -7.58 -11.34 -11.87
N ALA A 73 -8.42 -11.93 -12.73
CA ALA A 73 -7.94 -12.77 -13.83
C ALA A 73 -7.03 -12.01 -14.82
N PHE A 74 -7.11 -10.69 -14.85
CA PHE A 74 -6.25 -9.82 -15.64
C PHE A 74 -4.81 -9.78 -15.11
N ASP A 75 -4.64 -9.90 -13.81
CA ASP A 75 -3.36 -9.78 -13.10
C ASP A 75 -2.33 -10.84 -13.49
N SER A 76 -2.81 -12.03 -13.87
CA SER A 76 -1.92 -13.10 -14.34
C SER A 76 -1.14 -12.74 -15.61
N LYS A 77 -1.64 -11.74 -16.36
CA LYS A 77 -1.00 -11.25 -17.59
C LYS A 77 -0.29 -9.91 -17.39
N HIS A 78 -0.71 -9.14 -16.40
CA HIS A 78 -0.28 -7.75 -16.17
C HIS A 78 -0.12 -7.46 -14.68
N PRO A 79 0.83 -8.12 -13.98
CA PRO A 79 0.99 -7.96 -12.53
C PRO A 79 1.35 -6.53 -12.12
N GLU A 80 1.97 -5.78 -13.02
CA GLU A 80 2.42 -4.41 -12.80
C GLU A 80 1.28 -3.42 -12.52
N HIS A 81 0.04 -3.73 -12.87
CA HIS A 81 -1.10 -2.85 -12.57
C HIS A 81 -1.38 -2.74 -11.06
N LYS A 82 -0.89 -3.67 -10.25
CA LYS A 82 -0.97 -3.61 -8.78
C LYS A 82 0.04 -2.67 -8.14
N ARG A 83 0.98 -2.14 -8.91
CA ARG A 83 2.10 -1.36 -8.37
C ARG A 83 1.64 -0.09 -7.64
N GLY A 84 0.67 0.60 -8.21
CA GLY A 84 0.04 1.77 -7.58
C GLY A 84 -0.61 1.41 -6.25
N ALA A 85 -1.50 0.42 -6.27
CA ALA A 85 -2.21 -0.09 -5.11
C ALA A 85 -1.26 -0.53 -3.98
N PHE A 86 -0.25 -1.33 -4.33
CA PHE A 86 0.73 -1.80 -3.35
C PHE A 86 1.57 -0.67 -2.77
N THR A 87 2.02 0.28 -3.60
CA THR A 87 2.79 1.44 -3.14
C THR A 87 1.96 2.30 -2.16
N LEU A 88 0.68 2.54 -2.46
CA LEU A 88 -0.23 3.26 -1.57
C LEU A 88 -0.44 2.50 -0.24
N TYR A 89 -0.62 1.18 -0.30
CA TYR A 89 -0.83 0.36 0.90
C TYR A 89 0.40 0.36 1.82
N VAL A 90 1.61 0.27 1.25
CA VAL A 90 2.85 0.38 2.02
C VAL A 90 3.04 1.80 2.58
N ALA A 91 2.69 2.85 1.83
CA ALA A 91 2.70 4.22 2.34
C ALA A 91 1.75 4.36 3.55
N ALA A 92 0.54 3.79 3.47
CA ALA A 92 -0.40 3.74 4.58
C ALA A 92 0.17 2.99 5.78
N MET A 93 0.77 1.82 5.56
CA MET A 93 1.42 1.04 6.64
C MET A 93 2.47 1.85 7.38
N TYR A 94 3.38 2.53 6.66
CA TYR A 94 4.41 3.35 7.30
C TYR A 94 3.82 4.41 8.22
N ARG A 95 2.78 5.11 7.77
CA ARG A 95 2.19 6.24 8.52
C ARG A 95 1.24 5.80 9.63
N HIS A 96 0.36 4.85 9.33
CA HIS A 96 -0.80 4.55 10.18
C HIS A 96 -0.63 3.30 11.04
N ALA A 97 0.42 2.48 10.79
CA ALA A 97 0.73 1.32 11.60
C ALA A 97 2.15 1.37 12.16
N PHE A 98 3.17 1.40 11.31
CA PHE A 98 4.55 1.26 11.74
C PHE A 98 5.07 2.47 12.52
N ALA A 99 4.77 3.70 12.09
CA ALA A 99 5.20 4.90 12.83
C ALA A 99 4.58 4.98 14.25
N PRO A 100 3.26 4.72 14.45
CA PRO A 100 2.69 4.61 15.79
C PRO A 100 3.33 3.51 16.63
N LEU A 101 3.56 2.32 16.05
CA LEU A 101 4.26 1.21 16.74
C LEU A 101 5.66 1.64 17.18
N ALA A 102 6.43 2.28 16.31
CA ALA A 102 7.78 2.74 16.64
C ALA A 102 7.77 3.77 17.79
N ARG A 103 6.82 4.70 17.79
CA ARG A 103 6.62 5.64 18.92
C ARG A 103 6.29 4.92 20.21
N LEU A 104 5.38 3.96 20.15
CA LEU A 104 5.00 3.13 21.30
C LEU A 104 6.19 2.38 21.88
N MET A 105 7.09 1.89 21.02
CA MET A 105 8.32 1.19 21.41
C MET A 105 9.45 2.14 21.86
N GLY A 106 9.25 3.45 21.76
CA GLY A 106 10.22 4.47 22.17
C GLY A 106 11.21 4.90 21.09
N GLU A 107 11.03 4.42 19.84
CA GLU A 107 11.91 4.70 18.70
C GLU A 107 11.40 5.90 17.88
N VAL A 108 11.47 7.11 18.44
CA VAL A 108 10.91 8.34 17.84
C VAL A 108 11.55 8.66 16.48
N GLU A 109 12.86 8.47 16.35
CA GLU A 109 13.56 8.72 15.09
C GLU A 109 13.09 7.77 13.98
N ARG A 110 12.90 6.49 14.29
CA ARG A 110 12.35 5.50 13.37
C ARG A 110 10.92 5.84 12.96
N ALA A 111 10.12 6.33 13.88
CA ALA A 111 8.77 6.79 13.58
C ALA A 111 8.76 8.00 12.63
N THR A 112 9.67 8.94 12.83
CA THR A 112 9.83 10.11 11.96
C THR A 112 10.27 9.69 10.55
N GLU A 113 11.25 8.80 10.47
CA GLU A 113 11.70 8.24 9.20
C GLU A 113 10.58 7.46 8.49
N ALA A 114 9.76 6.71 9.21
CA ALA A 114 8.62 6.01 8.63
C ALA A 114 7.61 6.99 8.01
N CYS A 115 7.30 8.10 8.66
CA CYS A 115 6.46 9.14 8.09
C CYS A 115 7.08 9.73 6.81
N ARG A 116 8.38 10.00 6.80
CA ARG A 116 9.09 10.50 5.62
C ARG A 116 9.05 9.51 4.45
N ARG A 117 9.23 8.20 4.73
CA ARG A 117 9.10 7.13 3.72
C ARG A 117 7.69 7.08 3.15
N SER A 118 6.68 7.18 4.02
CA SER A 118 5.27 7.27 3.60
C SER A 118 5.04 8.41 2.63
N ASP A 119 5.51 9.63 2.96
CA ASP A 119 5.34 10.82 2.11
C ASP A 119 5.98 10.63 0.74
N GLN A 120 7.16 10.03 0.67
CA GLN A 120 7.86 9.80 -0.58
C GLN A 120 7.14 8.77 -1.47
N LEU A 121 6.67 7.67 -0.89
CA LEU A 121 5.89 6.66 -1.62
C LEU A 121 4.56 7.25 -2.12
N LEU A 122 3.87 8.01 -1.27
CA LEU A 122 2.63 8.66 -1.64
C LEU A 122 2.82 9.68 -2.77
N ALA A 123 3.87 10.49 -2.70
CA ALA A 123 4.20 11.45 -3.76
C ALA A 123 4.47 10.75 -5.11
N ALA A 124 5.21 9.63 -5.09
CA ALA A 124 5.47 8.84 -6.29
C ALA A 124 4.19 8.23 -6.86
N ALA A 125 3.35 7.65 -5.99
CA ALA A 125 2.06 7.07 -6.41
C ALA A 125 1.11 8.14 -6.96
N ARG A 126 0.99 9.30 -6.32
CA ARG A 126 0.18 10.42 -6.84
C ARG A 126 0.67 10.90 -8.20
N LYS A 127 1.96 11.08 -8.36
CA LYS A 127 2.55 11.51 -9.63
C LYS A 127 2.24 10.55 -10.78
N GLN A 128 2.22 9.24 -10.51
CA GLN A 128 2.08 8.21 -11.54
C GLN A 128 0.63 7.81 -11.81
N TYR A 129 -0.21 7.79 -10.78
CA TYR A 129 -1.52 7.14 -10.85
C TYR A 129 -2.71 8.07 -10.52
N TRP A 130 -2.48 9.24 -9.95
CA TRP A 130 -3.59 10.15 -9.72
C TRP A 130 -4.07 10.77 -11.04
N SER A 131 -5.36 10.64 -11.32
CA SER A 131 -6.02 11.25 -12.47
C SER A 131 -6.95 12.39 -12.02
N PRO A 132 -6.56 13.65 -12.21
CA PRO A 132 -7.45 14.79 -11.90
C PRO A 132 -8.76 14.74 -12.71
N GLN A 133 -8.72 14.21 -13.94
CA GLN A 133 -9.91 14.07 -14.79
C GLN A 133 -10.99 13.17 -14.15
N HIS A 134 -10.56 12.12 -13.42
CA HIS A 134 -11.45 11.15 -12.80
C HIS A 134 -11.60 11.37 -11.29
N GLY A 135 -10.79 12.26 -10.69
CA GLY A 135 -10.73 12.46 -9.25
C GLY A 135 -10.33 11.17 -8.49
N ALA A 136 -9.50 10.33 -9.09
CA ALA A 136 -9.21 8.99 -8.56
C ALA A 136 -7.82 8.51 -8.92
N PHE A 137 -7.31 7.55 -8.13
CA PHE A 137 -6.19 6.73 -8.55
C PHE A 137 -6.65 5.77 -9.63
N VAL A 138 -5.95 5.77 -10.75
CA VAL A 138 -6.21 4.85 -11.86
C VAL A 138 -5.17 3.75 -11.82
N ASP A 139 -5.63 2.52 -11.93
CA ASP A 139 -4.74 1.39 -12.05
C ASP A 139 -3.98 1.52 -13.36
N ASN A 140 -2.69 1.81 -13.30
CA ASN A 140 -1.83 1.59 -14.43
C ASN A 140 -2.02 2.49 -15.67
N LEU A 141 -1.80 3.80 -15.54
CA LEU A 141 -1.84 4.75 -16.67
C LEU A 141 -1.14 4.26 -17.96
N PRO A 142 0.02 3.57 -17.93
CA PRO A 142 0.65 3.05 -19.15
C PRO A 142 -0.16 1.95 -19.86
N TRP A 143 -1.04 1.26 -19.13
CA TRP A 143 -1.88 0.16 -19.64
C TRP A 143 -3.19 0.63 -20.24
N LEU A 144 -3.51 1.89 -20.06
CA LEU A 144 -4.65 2.52 -20.67
C LEU A 144 -4.40 2.79 -22.16
N GLY A 145 -3.74 1.86 -22.83
CA GLY A 145 -3.77 1.78 -24.27
C GLY A 145 -5.21 1.76 -24.77
N ALA A 146 -5.43 2.19 -26.00
CA ALA A 146 -6.75 2.45 -26.60
C ALA A 146 -7.78 1.29 -26.51
N GLU A 147 -7.36 0.12 -26.04
CA GLU A 147 -8.22 -1.09 -26.06
C GLU A 147 -8.98 -1.36 -24.76
N THR A 148 -8.60 -0.80 -23.63
CA THR A 148 -9.11 -1.27 -22.33
C THR A 148 -9.87 -0.25 -21.49
N GLY A 149 -9.85 1.03 -21.84
CA GLY A 149 -10.46 2.07 -21.01
C GLY A 149 -9.72 2.25 -19.66
N ILE A 150 -10.10 3.29 -18.92
CA ILE A 150 -9.55 3.56 -17.60
C ILE A 150 -10.13 2.56 -16.61
N ARG A 151 -9.25 1.87 -15.88
CA ARG A 151 -9.65 1.00 -14.77
C ARG A 151 -9.48 1.73 -13.46
N LEU A 152 -10.56 1.84 -12.75
CA LEU A 152 -10.58 2.29 -11.36
C LEU A 152 -10.73 1.04 -10.50
N SER A 153 -9.78 0.81 -9.59
CA SER A 153 -9.96 -0.19 -8.54
C SER A 153 -10.73 0.45 -7.40
N ASP A 154 -11.90 -0.08 -7.11
CA ASP A 154 -12.72 0.32 -5.96
C ASP A 154 -11.97 0.13 -4.64
N ARG A 155 -11.23 -0.97 -4.51
CA ARG A 155 -10.43 -1.30 -3.31
C ARG A 155 -9.27 -0.33 -3.11
N THR A 156 -8.52 -0.05 -4.17
CA THR A 156 -7.42 0.93 -4.13
C THR A 156 -7.96 2.31 -3.76
N LEU A 157 -9.07 2.72 -4.35
CA LEU A 157 -9.67 4.02 -4.09
C LEU A 157 -10.24 4.11 -2.67
N ALA A 158 -10.92 3.06 -2.20
CA ALA A 158 -11.43 2.98 -0.83
C ALA A 158 -10.30 3.07 0.20
N ASN A 159 -9.20 2.33 -0.01
CA ASN A 159 -8.02 2.40 0.85
C ASN A 159 -7.38 3.80 0.83
N ALA A 160 -7.25 4.41 -0.35
CA ALA A 160 -6.69 5.76 -0.47
C ALA A 160 -7.53 6.81 0.26
N ILE A 161 -8.86 6.69 0.23
CA ILE A 161 -9.77 7.56 0.99
C ILE A 161 -9.62 7.29 2.49
N LEU A 162 -9.64 6.01 2.90
CA LEU A 162 -9.54 5.60 4.31
C LEU A 162 -8.25 6.12 4.97
N PHE A 163 -7.14 6.11 4.24
CA PHE A 163 -5.83 6.50 4.75
C PHE A 163 -5.42 7.94 4.39
N ASP A 164 -6.37 8.76 3.97
CA ASP A 164 -6.15 10.19 3.64
C ASP A 164 -5.04 10.40 2.59
N GLN A 165 -5.02 9.54 1.58
CA GLN A 165 -3.99 9.53 0.53
C GLN A 165 -4.38 10.32 -0.72
N CYS A 166 -5.64 10.70 -0.87
CA CYS A 166 -6.08 11.57 -1.95
C CYS A 166 -5.49 12.98 -1.79
N PRO A 167 -5.28 13.74 -2.87
CA PRO A 167 -5.00 15.17 -2.75
C PRO A 167 -6.08 15.88 -1.93
N ALA A 168 -5.66 16.81 -1.05
CA ALA A 168 -6.54 17.40 -0.03
C ALA A 168 -7.85 18.02 -0.61
N ASP A 169 -7.74 18.66 -1.77
CA ASP A 169 -8.86 19.34 -2.40
C ASP A 169 -9.73 18.39 -3.27
N GLU A 170 -9.33 17.13 -3.41
CA GLU A 170 -9.94 16.17 -4.33
C GLU A 170 -10.59 14.96 -3.64
N THR A 171 -10.60 14.89 -2.31
CA THR A 171 -11.21 13.78 -1.57
C THR A 171 -12.71 13.63 -1.89
N THR A 172 -13.44 14.73 -2.07
CA THR A 172 -14.87 14.68 -2.46
C THR A 172 -15.04 14.05 -3.83
N ALA A 173 -14.17 14.35 -4.79
CA ALA A 173 -14.19 13.75 -6.11
C ALA A 173 -13.87 12.25 -6.04
N ALA A 174 -12.92 11.86 -5.22
CA ALA A 174 -12.56 10.46 -4.97
C ALA A 174 -13.74 9.65 -4.37
N VAL A 175 -14.44 10.22 -3.40
CA VAL A 175 -15.65 9.58 -2.82
C VAL A 175 -16.74 9.43 -3.89
N ARG A 176 -16.96 10.43 -4.72
CA ARG A 176 -17.91 10.33 -5.83
C ARG A 176 -17.50 9.23 -6.81
N ALA A 177 -16.22 9.20 -7.24
CA ALA A 177 -15.72 8.18 -8.14
C ALA A 177 -15.91 6.77 -7.56
N LEU A 178 -15.69 6.59 -6.25
CA LEU A 178 -15.91 5.31 -5.57
C LEU A 178 -17.38 4.89 -5.59
N THR A 179 -18.32 5.84 -5.39
CA THR A 179 -19.76 5.53 -5.37
C THR A 179 -20.33 5.26 -6.76
N GLU A 180 -19.72 5.81 -7.80
CA GLU A 180 -20.13 5.66 -9.20
C GLU A 180 -19.37 4.55 -9.93
N CYS A 181 -18.26 4.04 -9.32
CA CYS A 181 -17.47 2.98 -9.90
C CYS A 181 -18.31 1.69 -10.00
N PRO A 182 -18.46 1.09 -11.19
CA PRO A 182 -19.09 -0.21 -11.26
C PRO A 182 -18.25 -1.23 -10.49
N PRO A 183 -18.88 -2.10 -9.69
CA PRO A 183 -18.15 -3.12 -8.95
C PRO A 183 -17.41 -4.01 -9.95
N HIS A 184 -16.09 -4.03 -9.85
CA HIS A 184 -15.27 -4.99 -10.58
C HIS A 184 -15.28 -6.30 -9.78
N LEU A 185 -16.22 -7.14 -10.12
CA LEU A 185 -16.29 -8.53 -9.64
C LEU A 185 -15.29 -9.41 -10.38
#